data_0f0d42f40b96f3f0f4242ed11e72d64a
#
_entry.id   0f0d42f40b96f3f0f4242ed11e72d64a
#
_cell.length_a   1.000
_cell.length_b   1.000
_cell.length_c   1.000
_cell.angle_alpha   90.00
_cell.angle_beta   90.00
_cell.angle_gamma   90.00
#
_symmetry.space_group_name_H-M   'P 1'
#
loop_
_entity.id
_entity.type
_entity.pdbx_description
1 polymer ?
#
loop_
_entity_poly.entity_id
_entity_poly.type
_entity_poly.pdbx_seq_one_letter_code
_entity_poly.pdbx_strand_id
1 'polypeptide(L)'
;MIAGSMVALVTPMDAQGRLDWDSLSKLVDFHLENGTHAIVAVGTTGESATLDVDEHIAVIKAVVKQVNGRIPVIAGTGANSTREAVELTRNAKEAGADACLLVVPYYNKPTQEGLYQHFKHIAEAVDIPQILYNVPGRTSCDMQAETVIRLSTVPNIIGIKEATGDLKRAKAIIDGVSKDFIVLSGDDPTAVELILMGGKGNISVTANVAPREMADLCEAALKGDAETARAINEKLMPLHKDLFIEANPIPVKWALVEMGLMHEGIRLPLTWLSAPCHETLRTALRQCSVLV
;
A
#
# COMPACT_ATOMS: atom_id res chain seq x y z
N MET A 1 -10.06 -9.17 -10.51
CA MET A 1 -10.60 -8.65 -9.23
C MET A 1 -9.41 -8.29 -8.35
N ILE A 2 -9.40 -7.11 -7.73
CA ILE A 2 -8.32 -6.68 -6.82
C ILE A 2 -8.57 -7.34 -5.44
N ALA A 3 -7.77 -8.36 -5.11
CA ALA A 3 -7.87 -9.12 -3.86
C ALA A 3 -6.53 -9.80 -3.54
N GLY A 4 -6.34 -10.26 -2.30
CA GLY A 4 -5.14 -10.98 -1.88
C GLY A 4 -4.04 -10.07 -1.32
N SER A 5 -2.78 -10.49 -1.46
CA SER A 5 -1.61 -9.74 -1.02
C SER A 5 -1.18 -8.75 -2.09
N MET A 6 -1.15 -7.48 -1.74
CA MET A 6 -0.70 -6.38 -2.60
C MET A 6 0.49 -5.71 -1.94
N VAL A 7 1.56 -5.48 -2.69
CA VAL A 7 2.71 -4.78 -2.13
C VAL A 7 2.55 -3.28 -2.24
N ALA A 8 2.74 -2.55 -1.13
CA ALA A 8 3.05 -1.12 -1.18
C ALA A 8 4.52 -0.97 -1.58
N LEU A 9 4.80 -0.98 -2.89
CA LEU A 9 6.15 -1.10 -3.43
C LEU A 9 7.01 0.11 -3.03
N VAL A 10 8.24 -0.14 -2.59
CA VAL A 10 9.24 0.93 -2.43
C VAL A 10 9.64 1.49 -3.80
N THR A 11 10.08 2.75 -3.84
CA THR A 11 10.73 3.33 -5.01
C THR A 11 12.24 3.33 -4.78
N PRO A 12 13.01 2.44 -5.43
CA PRO A 12 14.46 2.40 -5.29
C PRO A 12 15.12 3.69 -5.79
N MET A 13 16.15 4.10 -5.08
CA MET A 13 16.94 5.29 -5.37
C MET A 13 18.43 4.99 -5.14
N ASP A 14 19.29 5.75 -5.78
CA ASP A 14 20.72 5.75 -5.48
C ASP A 14 21.05 6.67 -4.28
N ALA A 15 22.32 6.68 -3.87
CA ALA A 15 22.79 7.48 -2.74
C ALA A 15 22.62 9.01 -2.94
N GLN A 16 22.35 9.47 -4.16
CA GLN A 16 22.04 10.86 -4.50
C GLN A 16 20.53 11.12 -4.57
N GLY A 17 19.70 10.11 -4.27
CA GLY A 17 18.26 10.21 -4.34
C GLY A 17 17.67 10.18 -5.75
N ARG A 18 18.46 9.78 -6.78
CA ARG A 18 17.95 9.59 -8.15
C ARG A 18 17.28 8.22 -8.26
N LEU A 19 16.27 8.11 -9.10
CA LEU A 19 15.56 6.84 -9.33
C LEU A 19 16.52 5.75 -9.84
N ASP A 20 16.51 4.60 -9.18
CA ASP A 20 17.26 3.39 -9.56
C ASP A 20 16.34 2.43 -10.33
N TRP A 21 16.37 2.57 -11.66
CA TRP A 21 15.49 1.82 -12.55
C TRP A 21 15.83 0.32 -12.60
N ASP A 22 17.10 -0.04 -12.43
CA ASP A 22 17.54 -1.44 -12.44
C ASP A 22 17.03 -2.17 -11.19
N SER A 23 17.14 -1.54 -10.03
CA SER A 23 16.58 -2.09 -8.78
C SER A 23 15.06 -2.12 -8.82
N LEU A 24 14.39 -1.11 -9.40
CA LEU A 24 12.94 -1.12 -9.58
C LEU A 24 12.50 -2.31 -10.42
N SER A 25 13.20 -2.55 -11.54
CA SER A 25 12.92 -3.70 -12.40
C SER A 25 13.09 -5.03 -11.66
N LYS A 26 14.18 -5.20 -10.90
CA LYS A 26 14.40 -6.40 -10.08
C LYS A 26 13.29 -6.62 -9.05
N LEU A 27 12.83 -5.55 -8.38
CA LEU A 27 11.76 -5.66 -7.39
C LEU A 27 10.43 -6.05 -8.03
N VAL A 28 10.09 -5.50 -9.20
CA VAL A 28 8.86 -5.91 -9.90
C VAL A 28 8.91 -7.40 -10.25
N ASP A 29 10.04 -7.89 -10.79
CA ASP A 29 10.18 -9.31 -11.12
C ASP A 29 10.15 -10.18 -9.85
N PHE A 30 10.81 -9.76 -8.76
CA PHE A 30 10.75 -10.42 -7.47
C PHE A 30 9.32 -10.62 -6.97
N HIS A 31 8.47 -9.62 -7.11
CA HIS A 31 7.06 -9.73 -6.73
C HIS A 31 6.26 -10.66 -7.64
N LEU A 32 6.48 -10.58 -8.93
CA LEU A 32 5.81 -11.44 -9.91
C LEU A 32 6.15 -12.93 -9.72
N GLU A 33 7.41 -13.23 -9.40
CA GLU A 33 7.90 -14.59 -9.16
C GLU A 33 7.42 -15.17 -7.81
N ASN A 34 7.09 -14.29 -6.84
CA ASN A 34 6.69 -14.69 -5.50
C ASN A 34 5.18 -14.61 -5.23
N GLY A 35 4.35 -14.49 -6.29
CA GLY A 35 2.91 -14.64 -6.16
C GLY A 35 2.18 -13.42 -5.60
N THR A 36 2.79 -12.22 -5.62
CA THR A 36 2.10 -10.97 -5.30
C THR A 36 0.89 -10.78 -6.22
N HIS A 37 -0.27 -10.45 -5.64
CA HIS A 37 -1.53 -10.35 -6.37
C HIS A 37 -1.75 -8.99 -7.04
N ALA A 38 -1.15 -7.91 -6.54
CA ALA A 38 -1.14 -6.59 -7.17
C ALA A 38 0.05 -5.75 -6.68
N ILE A 39 0.48 -4.79 -7.46
CA ILE A 39 1.52 -3.83 -7.09
C ILE A 39 0.90 -2.45 -6.90
N VAL A 40 1.11 -1.85 -5.73
CA VAL A 40 0.80 -0.43 -5.48
C VAL A 40 2.07 0.37 -5.71
N ALA A 41 2.12 1.08 -6.82
CA ALA A 41 3.23 1.98 -7.16
C ALA A 41 3.01 3.38 -6.59
N VAL A 42 4.08 4.03 -6.18
CA VAL A 42 4.13 5.42 -5.69
C VAL A 42 3.08 5.76 -4.62
N GLY A 43 2.79 4.80 -3.73
CA GLY A 43 2.08 5.06 -2.49
C GLY A 43 3.01 5.70 -1.43
N THR A 44 2.59 5.70 -0.16
CA THR A 44 3.40 6.21 0.96
C THR A 44 4.77 5.52 1.05
N THR A 45 4.78 4.20 0.95
CA THR A 45 6.01 3.38 0.96
C THR A 45 6.90 3.66 -0.25
N GLY A 46 6.29 4.05 -1.38
CA GLY A 46 6.99 4.47 -2.60
C GLY A 46 7.47 5.91 -2.59
N GLU A 47 7.47 6.60 -1.43
CA GLU A 47 7.95 7.97 -1.26
C GLU A 47 7.26 9.00 -2.18
N SER A 48 5.97 8.83 -2.44
CA SER A 48 5.18 9.72 -3.31
C SER A 48 5.32 11.21 -2.96
N ALA A 49 5.51 11.53 -1.67
CA ALA A 49 5.62 12.92 -1.20
C ALA A 49 6.90 13.64 -1.64
N THR A 50 7.94 12.92 -2.07
CA THR A 50 9.25 13.46 -2.47
C THR A 50 9.62 13.17 -3.93
N LEU A 51 8.72 12.55 -4.68
CA LEU A 51 8.80 12.44 -6.13
C LEU A 51 8.16 13.69 -6.75
N ASP A 52 8.80 14.29 -7.74
CA ASP A 52 8.11 15.27 -8.58
C ASP A 52 7.09 14.58 -9.50
N VAL A 53 6.23 15.36 -10.13
CA VAL A 53 5.12 14.80 -10.94
C VAL A 53 5.63 13.95 -12.11
N ASP A 54 6.73 14.36 -12.74
CA ASP A 54 7.29 13.63 -13.88
C ASP A 54 7.89 12.29 -13.44
N GLU A 55 8.63 12.27 -12.33
CA GLU A 55 9.17 11.05 -11.73
C GLU A 55 8.04 10.12 -11.27
N HIS A 56 7.01 10.67 -10.62
CA HIS A 56 5.83 9.93 -10.15
C HIS A 56 5.17 9.17 -11.31
N ILE A 57 4.92 9.86 -12.42
CA ILE A 57 4.34 9.27 -13.63
C ILE A 57 5.31 8.27 -14.29
N ALA A 58 6.61 8.58 -14.32
CA ALA A 58 7.62 7.70 -14.91
C ALA A 58 7.70 6.35 -14.18
N VAL A 59 7.65 6.36 -12.83
CA VAL A 59 7.62 5.11 -12.04
C VAL A 59 6.36 4.30 -12.34
N ILE A 60 5.17 4.92 -12.37
CA ILE A 60 3.93 4.21 -12.72
C ILE A 60 4.05 3.56 -14.10
N LYS A 61 4.49 4.30 -15.11
CA LYS A 61 4.68 3.78 -16.48
C LYS A 61 5.66 2.61 -16.53
N ALA A 62 6.77 2.70 -15.79
CA ALA A 62 7.76 1.63 -15.76
C ALA A 62 7.18 0.34 -15.15
N VAL A 63 6.48 0.46 -14.02
CA VAL A 63 5.83 -0.68 -13.36
C VAL A 63 4.74 -1.29 -14.25
N VAL A 64 3.84 -0.48 -14.81
CA VAL A 64 2.77 -0.93 -15.72
C VAL A 64 3.36 -1.68 -16.92
N LYS A 65 4.38 -1.10 -17.56
CA LYS A 65 5.06 -1.69 -18.72
C LYS A 65 5.67 -3.05 -18.38
N GLN A 66 6.35 -3.16 -17.25
CA GLN A 66 7.03 -4.39 -16.85
C GLN A 66 6.04 -5.46 -16.39
N VAL A 67 5.03 -5.08 -15.61
CA VAL A 67 3.96 -6.01 -15.19
C VAL A 67 3.21 -6.55 -16.41
N ASN A 68 2.98 -5.75 -17.44
CA ASN A 68 2.39 -6.13 -18.71
C ASN A 68 1.09 -6.97 -18.56
N GLY A 69 0.19 -6.51 -17.69
CA GLY A 69 -1.13 -7.13 -17.50
C GLY A 69 -1.12 -8.48 -16.73
N ARG A 70 0.03 -8.93 -16.19
CA ARG A 70 0.11 -10.18 -15.42
C ARG A 70 -0.62 -10.10 -14.09
N ILE A 71 -0.57 -8.96 -13.43
CA ILE A 71 -1.29 -8.63 -12.21
C ILE A 71 -1.73 -7.16 -12.25
N PRO A 72 -2.72 -6.72 -11.46
CA PRO A 72 -3.12 -5.31 -11.42
C PRO A 72 -2.01 -4.40 -10.89
N VAL A 73 -1.91 -3.20 -11.48
CA VAL A 73 -1.08 -2.09 -10.99
C VAL A 73 -1.99 -0.99 -10.47
N ILE A 74 -1.83 -0.64 -9.20
CA ILE A 74 -2.57 0.40 -8.51
C ILE A 74 -1.63 1.60 -8.31
N ALA A 75 -2.01 2.78 -8.78
CA ALA A 75 -1.19 3.98 -8.63
C ALA A 75 -1.60 4.80 -7.41
N GLY A 76 -0.67 5.20 -6.57
CA GLY A 76 -0.91 6.17 -5.50
C GLY A 76 -1.10 7.57 -6.09
N THR A 77 -2.30 8.16 -5.97
CA THR A 77 -2.64 9.45 -6.59
C THR A 77 -3.33 10.43 -5.65
N GLY A 78 -3.46 10.07 -4.36
CA GLY A 78 -4.04 10.95 -3.36
C GLY A 78 -3.17 12.17 -3.07
N ALA A 79 -3.81 13.32 -2.89
CA ALA A 79 -3.19 14.58 -2.49
C ALA A 79 -4.12 15.36 -1.55
N ASN A 80 -3.60 16.35 -0.83
CA ASN A 80 -4.41 17.23 0.00
C ASN A 80 -5.05 18.38 -0.77
N SER A 81 -4.73 18.53 -2.05
CA SER A 81 -5.37 19.39 -3.03
C SER A 81 -6.24 18.55 -3.96
N THR A 82 -7.54 18.80 -4.00
CA THR A 82 -8.47 18.07 -4.89
C THR A 82 -8.07 18.17 -6.35
N ARG A 83 -7.62 19.36 -6.79
CA ARG A 83 -7.14 19.58 -8.18
C ARG A 83 -5.94 18.70 -8.50
N GLU A 84 -4.95 18.68 -7.62
CA GLU A 84 -3.74 17.86 -7.78
C GLU A 84 -4.08 16.36 -7.81
N ALA A 85 -4.97 15.88 -6.92
CA ALA A 85 -5.43 14.51 -6.92
C ALA A 85 -6.13 14.12 -8.25
N VAL A 86 -6.92 15.02 -8.84
CA VAL A 86 -7.53 14.82 -10.17
C VAL A 86 -6.46 14.73 -11.26
N GLU A 87 -5.46 15.61 -11.24
CA GLU A 87 -4.35 15.61 -12.21
C GLU A 87 -3.53 14.32 -12.12
N LEU A 88 -3.11 13.93 -10.91
CA LEU A 88 -2.37 12.69 -10.69
C LEU A 88 -3.17 11.45 -11.09
N THR A 89 -4.47 11.40 -10.77
CA THR A 89 -5.36 10.29 -11.13
C THR A 89 -5.53 10.18 -12.64
N ARG A 90 -5.65 11.32 -13.36
CA ARG A 90 -5.70 11.34 -14.82
C ARG A 90 -4.40 10.83 -15.44
N ASN A 91 -3.27 11.31 -14.96
CA ASN A 91 -1.96 10.88 -15.43
C ASN A 91 -1.72 9.37 -15.19
N ALA A 92 -2.18 8.84 -14.05
CA ALA A 92 -2.11 7.42 -13.75
C ALA A 92 -2.97 6.58 -14.72
N LYS A 93 -4.18 7.04 -15.03
CA LYS A 93 -5.03 6.42 -16.06
C LYS A 93 -4.33 6.39 -17.42
N GLU A 94 -3.75 7.52 -17.86
CA GLU A 94 -3.02 7.63 -19.12
C GLU A 94 -1.74 6.77 -19.13
N ALA A 95 -1.13 6.55 -17.96
CA ALA A 95 0.01 5.66 -17.77
C ALA A 95 -0.38 4.17 -17.86
N GLY A 96 -1.68 3.84 -17.84
CA GLY A 96 -2.19 2.47 -17.96
C GLY A 96 -2.36 1.75 -16.61
N ALA A 97 -2.46 2.46 -15.49
CA ALA A 97 -2.80 1.86 -14.20
C ALA A 97 -4.22 1.26 -14.22
N ASP A 98 -4.42 0.16 -13.51
CA ASP A 98 -5.71 -0.54 -13.41
C ASP A 98 -6.65 0.12 -12.39
N ALA A 99 -6.08 0.77 -11.38
CA ALA A 99 -6.81 1.50 -10.33
C ALA A 99 -5.92 2.57 -9.69
N CYS A 100 -6.52 3.46 -8.90
CA CYS A 100 -5.82 4.45 -8.10
C CYS A 100 -6.07 4.24 -6.61
N LEU A 101 -5.04 4.48 -5.78
CA LEU A 101 -5.11 4.53 -4.32
C LEU A 101 -5.01 5.99 -3.86
N LEU A 102 -6.07 6.49 -3.24
CA LEU A 102 -6.19 7.89 -2.85
C LEU A 102 -6.18 8.05 -1.33
N VAL A 103 -5.06 8.49 -0.77
CA VAL A 103 -4.96 8.82 0.65
C VAL A 103 -5.87 10.01 0.99
N VAL A 104 -6.46 9.99 2.19
CA VAL A 104 -7.20 11.15 2.72
C VAL A 104 -6.33 12.39 2.73
N PRO A 105 -6.89 13.60 2.48
CA PRO A 105 -6.13 14.84 2.57
C PRO A 105 -5.42 14.99 3.91
N TYR A 106 -4.12 15.10 3.86
CA TYR A 106 -3.25 15.30 5.02
C TYR A 106 -3.03 16.78 5.30
N TYR A 107 -2.72 17.13 6.55
CA TYR A 107 -2.37 18.47 6.99
C TYR A 107 -3.56 19.46 7.10
N ASN A 108 -4.37 19.66 6.05
CA ASN A 108 -5.46 20.64 5.99
C ASN A 108 -6.77 20.20 6.68
N LYS A 109 -6.86 18.94 7.16
CA LYS A 109 -7.92 18.40 8.04
C LYS A 109 -9.34 18.72 7.59
N PRO A 110 -9.80 18.28 6.43
CA PRO A 110 -11.16 18.50 5.98
C PRO A 110 -12.19 17.85 6.92
N THR A 111 -13.41 18.39 6.93
CA THR A 111 -14.55 17.76 7.58
C THR A 111 -14.98 16.47 6.84
N GLN A 112 -15.85 15.65 7.44
CA GLN A 112 -16.40 14.47 6.78
C GLN A 112 -17.11 14.81 5.47
N GLU A 113 -17.84 15.92 5.42
CA GLU A 113 -18.44 16.42 4.18
C GLU A 113 -17.38 16.86 3.16
N GLY A 114 -16.32 17.52 3.62
CA GLY A 114 -15.17 17.86 2.76
C GLY A 114 -14.50 16.63 2.15
N LEU A 115 -14.32 15.55 2.93
CA LEU A 115 -13.83 14.26 2.44
C LEU A 115 -14.76 13.66 1.39
N TYR A 116 -16.06 13.66 1.66
CA TYR A 116 -17.06 13.15 0.71
C TYR A 116 -17.01 13.91 -0.63
N GLN A 117 -17.00 15.23 -0.59
CA GLN A 117 -16.95 16.06 -1.80
C GLN A 117 -15.62 15.91 -2.55
N HIS A 118 -14.51 15.81 -1.82
CA HIS A 118 -13.18 15.60 -2.39
C HIS A 118 -13.13 14.31 -3.24
N PHE A 119 -13.45 13.16 -2.65
CA PHE A 119 -13.37 11.87 -3.32
C PHE A 119 -14.43 11.72 -4.42
N LYS A 120 -15.65 12.20 -4.17
CA LYS A 120 -16.71 12.22 -5.19
C LYS A 120 -16.28 13.01 -6.41
N HIS A 121 -15.71 14.21 -6.21
CA HIS A 121 -15.24 15.04 -7.32
C HIS A 121 -14.15 14.36 -8.15
N ILE A 122 -13.19 13.68 -7.50
CA ILE A 122 -12.12 12.95 -8.21
C ILE A 122 -12.73 11.78 -9.01
N ALA A 123 -13.66 11.03 -8.43
CA ALA A 123 -14.31 9.90 -9.08
C ALA A 123 -15.14 10.32 -10.30
N GLU A 124 -15.82 11.46 -10.21
CA GLU A 124 -16.59 12.01 -11.32
C GLU A 124 -15.71 12.63 -12.42
N ALA A 125 -14.53 13.16 -12.06
CA ALA A 125 -13.61 13.79 -12.98
C ALA A 125 -12.77 12.82 -13.82
N VAL A 126 -12.50 11.60 -13.29
CA VAL A 126 -11.62 10.62 -13.93
C VAL A 126 -12.24 9.23 -13.85
N ASP A 127 -12.58 8.68 -15.00
CA ASP A 127 -13.14 7.32 -15.13
C ASP A 127 -12.04 6.25 -15.03
N ILE A 128 -11.68 5.91 -13.80
CA ILE A 128 -10.77 4.84 -13.39
C ILE A 128 -11.21 4.32 -12.02
N PRO A 129 -11.10 3.01 -11.72
CA PRO A 129 -11.38 2.48 -10.39
C PRO A 129 -10.53 3.16 -9.30
N GLN A 130 -11.15 3.58 -8.20
CA GLN A 130 -10.51 4.32 -7.12
C GLN A 130 -10.71 3.61 -5.78
N ILE A 131 -9.64 3.46 -5.03
CA ILE A 131 -9.60 2.88 -3.69
C ILE A 131 -9.25 4.00 -2.71
N LEU A 132 -10.14 4.28 -1.79
CA LEU A 132 -9.92 5.23 -0.70
C LEU A 132 -8.80 4.71 0.22
N TYR A 133 -8.07 5.61 0.88
CA TYR A 133 -7.05 5.20 1.84
C TYR A 133 -7.12 6.05 3.11
N ASN A 134 -7.47 5.41 4.23
CA ASN A 134 -7.55 6.04 5.56
C ASN A 134 -6.39 5.62 6.43
N VAL A 135 -5.56 6.58 6.86
CA VAL A 135 -4.37 6.38 7.72
C VAL A 135 -4.17 7.57 8.66
N PRO A 136 -5.03 7.75 9.65
CA PRO A 136 -5.06 8.95 10.49
C PRO A 136 -3.77 9.21 11.26
N GLY A 137 -3.01 8.18 11.60
CA GLY A 137 -1.70 8.32 12.25
C GLY A 137 -0.66 9.09 11.42
N ARG A 138 -0.82 9.12 10.08
CA ARG A 138 0.06 9.86 9.17
C ARG A 138 -0.53 11.18 8.72
N THR A 139 -1.84 11.23 8.55
CA THR A 139 -2.51 12.36 7.89
C THR A 139 -3.10 13.37 8.85
N SER A 140 -3.29 13.00 10.11
CA SER A 140 -4.10 13.77 11.09
C SER A 140 -5.54 14.02 10.60
N CYS A 141 -6.01 13.20 9.65
CA CYS A 141 -7.34 13.22 9.08
C CYS A 141 -7.91 11.80 9.14
N ASP A 142 -9.08 11.64 9.75
CA ASP A 142 -9.72 10.35 9.97
C ASP A 142 -11.08 10.30 9.28
N MET A 143 -11.19 9.50 8.23
CA MET A 143 -12.44 9.26 7.51
C MET A 143 -13.26 8.21 8.26
N GLN A 144 -14.44 8.62 8.78
CA GLN A 144 -15.32 7.75 9.55
C GLN A 144 -15.99 6.69 8.68
N ALA A 145 -16.41 5.58 9.30
CA ALA A 145 -17.07 4.47 8.59
C ALA A 145 -18.30 4.92 7.79
N GLU A 146 -19.11 5.83 8.35
CA GLU A 146 -20.31 6.38 7.71
C GLU A 146 -19.96 7.15 6.41
N THR A 147 -18.82 7.85 6.41
CA THR A 147 -18.34 8.58 5.23
C THR A 147 -17.90 7.60 4.13
N VAL A 148 -17.21 6.51 4.51
CA VAL A 148 -16.83 5.44 3.59
C VAL A 148 -18.07 4.77 3.00
N ILE A 149 -19.05 4.40 3.83
CA ILE A 149 -20.31 3.78 3.40
C ILE A 149 -21.05 4.71 2.42
N ARG A 150 -21.11 6.00 2.69
CA ARG A 150 -21.69 6.99 1.78
C ARG A 150 -20.93 7.07 0.46
N LEU A 151 -19.60 7.07 0.49
CA LEU A 151 -18.73 7.09 -0.71
C LEU A 151 -18.83 5.81 -1.52
N SER A 152 -19.12 4.66 -0.91
CA SER A 152 -19.24 3.38 -1.62
C SER A 152 -20.39 3.34 -2.65
N THR A 153 -21.30 4.32 -2.61
CA THR A 153 -22.38 4.47 -3.60
C THR A 153 -21.99 5.33 -4.80
N VAL A 154 -20.81 5.95 -4.77
CA VAL A 154 -20.30 6.80 -5.87
C VAL A 154 -19.65 5.89 -6.92
N PRO A 155 -20.06 5.99 -8.21
CA PRO A 155 -19.40 5.25 -9.28
C PRO A 155 -17.89 5.50 -9.29
N ASN A 156 -17.11 4.50 -9.71
CA ASN A 156 -15.65 4.44 -9.71
C ASN A 156 -14.97 4.35 -8.32
N ILE A 157 -15.67 4.59 -7.20
CA ILE A 157 -15.12 4.29 -5.87
C ILE A 157 -15.42 2.83 -5.56
N ILE A 158 -14.41 1.98 -5.71
CA ILE A 158 -14.57 0.51 -5.65
C ILE A 158 -14.17 -0.10 -4.30
N GLY A 159 -13.50 0.65 -3.43
CA GLY A 159 -13.02 0.10 -2.18
C GLY A 159 -12.31 1.09 -1.27
N ILE A 160 -11.80 0.55 -0.17
CA ILE A 160 -10.99 1.27 0.82
C ILE A 160 -9.83 0.42 1.29
N LYS A 161 -8.66 1.04 1.47
CA LYS A 161 -7.57 0.59 2.33
C LYS A 161 -7.75 1.22 3.71
N GLU A 162 -8.15 0.40 4.70
CA GLU A 162 -8.31 0.81 6.09
C GLU A 162 -7.03 0.47 6.87
N ALA A 163 -6.33 1.49 7.33
CA ALA A 163 -5.02 1.34 7.96
C ALA A 163 -4.98 1.87 9.42
N THR A 164 -6.13 1.87 10.09
CA THR A 164 -6.18 2.21 11.52
C THR A 164 -5.82 1.03 12.44
N GLY A 165 -5.90 -0.22 11.94
CA GLY A 165 -5.84 -1.42 12.77
C GLY A 165 -7.10 -1.66 13.61
N ASP A 166 -8.13 -0.79 13.52
CA ASP A 166 -9.39 -0.93 14.24
C ASP A 166 -10.34 -1.91 13.52
N LEU A 167 -10.34 -3.15 14.00
CA LEU A 167 -11.19 -4.22 13.46
C LEU A 167 -12.69 -3.95 13.63
N LYS A 168 -13.10 -3.17 14.64
CA LYS A 168 -14.52 -2.80 14.80
C LYS A 168 -14.95 -1.85 13.69
N ARG A 169 -14.12 -0.87 13.36
CA ARG A 169 -14.35 0.03 12.23
C ARG A 169 -14.37 -0.75 10.91
N ALA A 170 -13.39 -1.60 10.68
CA ALA A 170 -13.35 -2.44 9.48
C ALA A 170 -14.63 -3.27 9.34
N LYS A 171 -15.10 -3.88 10.42
CA LYS A 171 -16.35 -4.64 10.43
C LYS A 171 -17.58 -3.76 10.13
N ALA A 172 -17.65 -2.57 10.70
CA ALA A 172 -18.74 -1.63 10.43
C ALA A 172 -18.80 -1.22 8.95
N ILE A 173 -17.63 -1.01 8.32
CA ILE A 173 -17.55 -0.73 6.89
C ILE A 173 -18.01 -1.95 6.09
N ILE A 174 -17.47 -3.15 6.36
CA ILE A 174 -17.83 -4.39 5.65
C ILE A 174 -19.35 -4.65 5.70
N ASP A 175 -19.98 -4.42 6.86
CA ASP A 175 -21.42 -4.64 7.03
C ASP A 175 -22.28 -3.55 6.36
N GLY A 176 -21.73 -2.35 6.17
CA GLY A 176 -22.44 -1.19 5.64
C GLY A 176 -22.34 -1.01 4.12
N VAL A 177 -21.45 -1.77 3.44
CA VAL A 177 -21.23 -1.62 2.00
C VAL A 177 -21.74 -2.83 1.20
N SER A 178 -21.83 -2.69 -0.12
CA SER A 178 -22.17 -3.81 -0.99
C SER A 178 -21.07 -4.88 -0.99
N LYS A 179 -21.42 -6.13 -1.35
CA LYS A 179 -20.48 -7.26 -1.43
C LYS A 179 -19.37 -7.04 -2.47
N ASP A 180 -19.62 -6.16 -3.45
CA ASP A 180 -18.67 -5.84 -4.51
C ASP A 180 -17.67 -4.75 -4.09
N PHE A 181 -17.95 -4.02 -2.99
CA PHE A 181 -17.03 -3.02 -2.46
C PHE A 181 -15.86 -3.69 -1.74
N ILE A 182 -14.64 -3.30 -2.09
CA ILE A 182 -13.40 -3.94 -1.65
C ILE A 182 -12.91 -3.29 -0.35
N VAL A 183 -12.93 -4.01 0.77
CA VAL A 183 -12.31 -3.56 2.02
C VAL A 183 -10.97 -4.27 2.16
N LEU A 184 -9.88 -3.50 2.14
CA LEU A 184 -8.49 -3.98 2.25
C LEU A 184 -7.90 -3.51 3.58
N SER A 185 -7.09 -4.36 4.20
CA SER A 185 -6.24 -3.92 5.29
C SER A 185 -5.09 -3.05 4.79
N GLY A 186 -4.70 -2.07 5.58
CA GLY A 186 -3.44 -1.34 5.43
C GLY A 186 -2.54 -1.50 6.65
N ASP A 187 -2.88 -2.43 7.53
CA ASP A 187 -2.20 -2.74 8.78
C ASP A 187 -1.85 -4.22 8.83
N ASP A 188 -0.58 -4.55 8.62
CA ASP A 188 -0.10 -5.92 8.46
C ASP A 188 -0.47 -6.84 9.65
N PRO A 189 -0.31 -6.42 10.93
CA PRO A 189 -0.61 -7.27 12.09
C PRO A 189 -2.06 -7.73 12.16
N THR A 190 -3.02 -6.90 11.73
CA THR A 190 -4.46 -7.16 11.84
C THR A 190 -5.11 -7.66 10.55
N ALA A 191 -4.32 -7.78 9.47
CA ALA A 191 -4.82 -8.09 8.12
C ALA A 191 -5.58 -9.41 8.06
N VAL A 192 -5.09 -10.47 8.74
CA VAL A 192 -5.75 -11.79 8.75
C VAL A 192 -7.17 -11.67 9.29
N GLU A 193 -7.35 -11.03 10.43
CA GLU A 193 -8.67 -10.91 11.04
C GLU A 193 -9.63 -10.07 10.20
N LEU A 194 -9.12 -9.00 9.58
CA LEU A 194 -9.92 -8.19 8.65
C LEU A 194 -10.38 -9.02 7.45
N ILE A 195 -9.50 -9.84 6.86
CA ILE A 195 -9.86 -10.69 5.72
C ILE A 195 -10.89 -11.76 6.15
N LEU A 196 -10.69 -12.43 7.28
CA LEU A 196 -11.63 -13.44 7.81
C LEU A 196 -13.02 -12.87 8.12
N MET A 197 -13.11 -11.57 8.43
CA MET A 197 -14.39 -10.87 8.62
C MET A 197 -15.10 -10.49 7.32
N GLY A 198 -14.51 -10.76 6.15
CA GLY A 198 -15.09 -10.47 4.83
C GLY A 198 -14.29 -9.47 3.99
N GLY A 199 -13.16 -8.98 4.49
CA GLY A 199 -12.21 -8.19 3.70
C GLY A 199 -11.65 -8.95 2.52
N LYS A 200 -11.02 -8.24 1.59
CA LYS A 200 -10.58 -8.83 0.30
C LYS A 200 -9.05 -8.96 0.17
N GLY A 201 -8.28 -8.50 1.16
CA GLY A 201 -6.83 -8.59 1.12
C GLY A 201 -6.12 -7.52 1.94
N ASN A 202 -4.83 -7.36 1.67
CA ASN A 202 -3.96 -6.45 2.40
C ASN A 202 -3.03 -5.71 1.43
N ILE A 203 -2.91 -4.39 1.58
CA ILE A 203 -1.85 -3.58 0.95
C ILE A 203 -0.74 -3.41 1.97
N SER A 204 0.31 -4.21 1.84
CA SER A 204 1.30 -4.55 2.86
C SER A 204 2.64 -3.84 2.67
N VAL A 205 3.29 -3.50 3.77
CA VAL A 205 4.71 -3.14 3.82
C VAL A 205 5.58 -4.41 3.91
N THR A 206 5.18 -5.37 4.74
CA THR A 206 5.89 -6.65 4.92
C THR A 206 6.03 -7.43 3.62
N ALA A 207 5.08 -7.30 2.70
CA ALA A 207 5.15 -7.93 1.38
C ALA A 207 6.37 -7.51 0.56
N ASN A 208 7.00 -6.35 0.81
CA ASN A 208 8.25 -5.97 0.14
C ASN A 208 9.39 -6.96 0.41
N VAL A 209 9.44 -7.56 1.59
CA VAL A 209 10.53 -8.44 2.03
C VAL A 209 10.13 -9.92 2.14
N ALA A 210 8.84 -10.21 2.29
CA ALA A 210 8.29 -11.56 2.40
C ALA A 210 7.05 -11.74 1.51
N PRO A 211 7.17 -11.56 0.17
CA PRO A 211 6.01 -11.55 -0.72
C PRO A 211 5.29 -12.90 -0.78
N ARG A 212 6.02 -14.03 -0.77
CA ARG A 212 5.45 -15.38 -0.83
C ARG A 212 4.60 -15.66 0.40
N GLU A 213 5.14 -15.46 1.58
CA GLU A 213 4.45 -15.68 2.85
C GLU A 213 3.20 -14.80 2.97
N MET A 214 3.30 -13.54 2.53
CA MET A 214 2.14 -12.64 2.51
C MET A 214 1.08 -13.06 1.48
N ALA A 215 1.47 -13.64 0.35
CA ALA A 215 0.54 -14.20 -0.62
C ALA A 215 -0.18 -15.42 -0.03
N ASP A 216 0.58 -16.36 0.53
CA ASP A 216 0.04 -17.58 1.15
C ASP A 216 -0.90 -17.26 2.32
N LEU A 217 -0.53 -16.28 3.16
CA LEU A 217 -1.36 -15.77 4.26
C LEU A 217 -2.71 -15.26 3.75
N CYS A 218 -2.69 -14.37 2.75
CA CYS A 218 -3.91 -13.79 2.20
C CYS A 218 -4.77 -14.84 1.50
N GLU A 219 -4.17 -15.79 0.78
CA GLU A 219 -4.90 -16.88 0.15
C GLU A 219 -5.59 -17.79 1.16
N ALA A 220 -4.89 -18.19 2.24
CA ALA A 220 -5.46 -18.98 3.31
C ALA A 220 -6.65 -18.26 3.97
N ALA A 221 -6.48 -16.97 4.31
CA ALA A 221 -7.53 -16.18 4.92
C ALA A 221 -8.76 -16.01 4.00
N LEU A 222 -8.56 -15.78 2.69
CA LEU A 222 -9.64 -15.66 1.71
C LEU A 222 -10.41 -16.97 1.50
N LYS A 223 -9.74 -18.13 1.67
CA LYS A 223 -10.36 -19.46 1.64
C LYS A 223 -11.08 -19.82 2.94
N GLY A 224 -10.96 -18.99 3.98
CA GLY A 224 -11.50 -19.24 5.32
C GLY A 224 -10.65 -20.19 6.17
N ASP A 225 -9.44 -20.52 5.73
CA ASP A 225 -8.48 -21.32 6.51
C ASP A 225 -7.78 -20.42 7.54
N ALA A 226 -8.52 -20.18 8.63
CA ALA A 226 -8.08 -19.30 9.70
C ALA A 226 -6.86 -19.83 10.47
N GLU A 227 -6.71 -21.13 10.57
CA GLU A 227 -5.59 -21.77 11.27
C GLU A 227 -4.28 -21.50 10.54
N THR A 228 -4.22 -21.83 9.26
CA THR A 228 -3.04 -21.59 8.41
C THR A 228 -2.72 -20.10 8.32
N ALA A 229 -3.73 -19.25 8.09
CA ALA A 229 -3.52 -17.81 7.97
C ALA A 229 -2.93 -17.20 9.23
N ARG A 230 -3.45 -17.56 10.42
CA ARG A 230 -2.94 -17.09 11.71
C ARG A 230 -1.54 -17.62 12.02
N ALA A 231 -1.25 -18.86 11.67
CA ALA A 231 0.09 -19.44 11.86
C ALA A 231 1.15 -18.70 11.05
N ILE A 232 0.84 -18.35 9.79
CA ILE A 232 1.75 -17.55 8.94
C ILE A 232 1.89 -16.13 9.52
N ASN A 233 0.79 -15.50 9.94
CA ASN A 233 0.81 -14.16 10.54
C ASN A 233 1.68 -14.10 11.80
N GLU A 234 1.55 -15.09 12.68
CA GLU A 234 2.36 -15.20 13.90
C GLU A 234 3.86 -15.30 13.57
N LYS A 235 4.21 -16.10 12.56
CA LYS A 235 5.60 -16.21 12.07
C LYS A 235 6.12 -14.86 11.54
N LEU A 236 5.28 -14.07 10.88
CA LEU A 236 5.66 -12.78 10.31
C LEU A 236 5.58 -11.60 11.29
N MET A 237 5.04 -11.81 12.50
CA MET A 237 4.83 -10.75 13.48
C MET A 237 6.09 -9.92 13.80
N PRO A 238 7.31 -10.49 13.89
CA PRO A 238 8.52 -9.68 14.05
C PRO A 238 8.70 -8.66 12.92
N LEU A 239 8.45 -9.03 11.66
CA LEU A 239 8.54 -8.11 10.52
C LEU A 239 7.41 -7.08 10.54
N HIS A 240 6.18 -7.49 10.84
CA HIS A 240 5.05 -6.57 10.96
C HIS A 240 5.31 -5.43 11.96
N LYS A 241 6.07 -5.73 13.02
CA LYS A 241 6.46 -4.76 14.05
C LYS A 241 7.70 -3.96 13.65
N ASP A 242 8.78 -4.65 13.29
CA ASP A 242 10.10 -4.02 13.23
C ASP A 242 10.35 -3.29 11.90
N LEU A 243 9.54 -3.53 10.86
CA LEU A 243 9.48 -2.68 9.67
C LEU A 243 8.86 -1.28 9.94
N PHE A 244 8.41 -1.03 11.17
CA PHE A 244 7.89 0.25 11.63
C PHE A 244 8.66 0.78 12.86
N ILE A 245 9.87 0.25 13.14
CA ILE A 245 10.73 0.73 14.24
C ILE A 245 11.16 2.19 14.07
N GLU A 246 11.23 2.63 12.81
CA GLU A 246 11.26 4.03 12.39
C GLU A 246 10.17 4.27 11.33
N ALA A 247 10.01 5.50 10.88
CA ALA A 247 8.97 5.84 9.91
C ALA A 247 9.14 5.03 8.60
N ASN A 248 8.10 4.27 8.19
CA ASN A 248 8.06 3.65 6.88
C ASN A 248 8.16 4.73 5.78
N PRO A 249 9.04 4.57 4.74
CA PRO A 249 9.69 3.33 4.30
C PRO A 249 11.14 3.13 4.78
N ILE A 250 11.63 3.83 5.78
CA ILE A 250 13.02 3.76 6.22
C ILE A 250 13.46 2.31 6.51
N PRO A 251 12.77 1.55 7.40
CA PRO A 251 13.21 0.19 7.73
C PRO A 251 13.09 -0.79 6.55
N VAL A 252 12.01 -0.70 5.77
CA VAL A 252 11.80 -1.64 4.66
C VAL A 252 12.81 -1.43 3.54
N LYS A 253 13.21 -0.20 3.23
CA LYS A 253 14.28 0.07 2.25
C LYS A 253 15.62 -0.47 2.72
N TRP A 254 15.94 -0.26 4.00
CA TRP A 254 17.15 -0.83 4.61
C TRP A 254 17.16 -2.36 4.53
N ALA A 255 16.01 -3.01 4.84
CA ALA A 255 15.88 -4.46 4.74
C ALA A 255 16.12 -4.99 3.31
N LEU A 256 15.59 -4.31 2.31
CA LEU A 256 15.81 -4.67 0.90
C LEU A 256 17.28 -4.54 0.46
N VAL A 257 18.03 -3.60 1.04
CA VAL A 257 19.48 -3.51 0.83
C VAL A 257 20.21 -4.69 1.48
N GLU A 258 19.87 -5.06 2.71
CA GLU A 258 20.41 -6.25 3.38
C GLU A 258 20.11 -7.54 2.58
N MET A 259 18.98 -7.61 1.88
CA MET A 259 18.61 -8.69 0.97
C MET A 259 19.34 -8.63 -0.39
N GLY A 260 20.08 -7.57 -0.69
CA GLY A 260 20.77 -7.37 -1.98
C GLY A 260 19.84 -7.05 -3.16
N LEU A 261 18.62 -6.59 -2.88
CA LEU A 261 17.60 -6.32 -3.90
C LEU A 261 17.60 -4.89 -4.44
N MET A 262 18.21 -3.95 -3.72
CA MET A 262 18.36 -2.55 -4.14
C MET A 262 19.62 -1.93 -3.54
N HIS A 263 20.00 -0.75 -4.04
CA HIS A 263 21.07 0.07 -3.48
C HIS A 263 20.53 0.97 -2.34
N GLU A 264 21.46 1.47 -1.50
CA GLU A 264 21.14 2.45 -0.48
C GLU A 264 20.72 3.78 -1.12
N GLY A 265 19.52 4.26 -0.76
CA GLY A 265 19.02 5.55 -1.24
C GLY A 265 17.63 5.86 -0.71
N ILE A 266 17.48 7.06 -0.16
CA ILE A 266 16.23 7.64 0.35
C ILE A 266 16.33 9.15 0.25
N ARG A 267 15.21 9.87 0.09
CA ARG A 267 15.18 11.32 0.00
C ARG A 267 14.85 12.00 1.32
N LEU A 268 15.50 13.11 1.58
CA LEU A 268 15.07 14.01 2.64
C LEU A 268 13.60 14.42 2.44
N PRO A 269 12.83 14.60 3.54
CA PRO A 269 13.25 14.68 4.93
C PRO A 269 13.50 13.33 5.61
N LEU A 270 13.27 12.21 4.93
CA LEU A 270 13.61 10.90 5.46
C LEU A 270 15.12 10.65 5.36
N THR A 271 15.65 9.94 6.34
CA THR A 271 17.06 9.55 6.40
C THR A 271 17.18 8.04 6.40
N TRP A 272 18.38 7.52 6.22
CA TRP A 272 18.63 6.10 6.32
C TRP A 272 18.39 5.57 7.74
N LEU A 273 18.06 4.27 7.86
CA LEU A 273 17.77 3.64 9.15
C LEU A 273 18.91 3.88 10.14
N SER A 274 18.59 4.31 11.35
CA SER A 274 19.58 4.58 12.38
C SER A 274 20.28 3.31 12.87
N ALA A 275 21.59 3.40 13.10
CA ALA A 275 22.44 2.26 13.47
C ALA A 275 21.92 1.43 14.67
N PRO A 276 21.34 2.00 15.74
CA PRO A 276 20.75 1.22 16.82
C PRO A 276 19.64 0.27 16.41
N CYS A 277 18.95 0.53 15.29
CA CYS A 277 17.85 -0.30 14.80
C CYS A 277 18.30 -1.46 13.88
N HIS A 278 19.54 -1.44 13.37
CA HIS A 278 20.03 -2.42 12.40
C HIS A 278 19.94 -3.86 12.89
N GLU A 279 20.43 -4.15 14.09
CA GLU A 279 20.46 -5.53 14.60
C GLU A 279 19.06 -6.03 14.97
N THR A 280 18.18 -5.16 15.46
CA THR A 280 16.79 -5.51 15.73
C THR A 280 16.09 -5.96 14.44
N LEU A 281 16.20 -5.16 13.37
CA LEU A 281 15.57 -5.49 12.10
C LEU A 281 16.22 -6.70 11.42
N ARG A 282 17.56 -6.84 11.49
CA ARG A 282 18.26 -8.04 10.98
C ARG A 282 17.81 -9.31 11.71
N THR A 283 17.59 -9.22 13.01
CA THR A 283 17.06 -10.33 13.80
C THR A 283 15.65 -10.71 13.35
N ALA A 284 14.77 -9.74 13.14
CA ALA A 284 13.42 -9.99 12.62
C ALA A 284 13.45 -10.66 11.23
N LEU A 285 14.31 -10.19 10.31
CA LEU A 285 14.49 -10.79 8.98
C LEU A 285 14.93 -12.27 9.06
N ARG A 286 15.86 -12.59 9.97
CA ARG A 286 16.30 -13.97 10.19
C ARG A 286 15.23 -14.85 10.83
N GLN A 287 14.52 -14.35 11.84
CA GLN A 287 13.42 -15.07 12.49
C GLN A 287 12.32 -15.45 11.52
N CYS A 288 12.05 -14.59 10.54
CA CYS A 288 11.07 -14.84 9.49
C CYS A 288 11.65 -15.60 8.27
N SER A 289 12.92 -16.04 8.33
CA SER A 289 13.62 -16.76 7.26
C SER A 289 13.78 -15.97 5.96
N VAL A 290 13.79 -14.63 6.04
CA VAL A 290 14.04 -13.73 4.91
C VAL A 290 15.55 -13.58 4.65
N LEU A 291 16.35 -13.59 5.72
CA LEU A 291 17.81 -13.68 5.66
C LEU A 291 18.28 -15.01 6.27
N VAL A 292 19.41 -15.51 5.75
CA VAL A 292 20.08 -16.72 6.26
C VAL A 292 20.99 -16.39 7.44
#